data_7c0f4542f9ad3741ce031a9d4edb87b8
#
_entry.id   7c0f4542f9ad3741ce031a9d4edb87b8
#
_cell.length_a   1.000
_cell.length_b   1.000
_cell.length_c   1.000
_cell.angle_alpha   90.00
_cell.angle_beta   90.00
_cell.angle_gamma   90.00
#
_symmetry.space_group_name_H-M   'P 1'
#
loop_
_entity.id
_entity.type
_entity.pdbx_description
1 polymer ?
#
loop_
_entity_poly.entity_id
_entity_poly.type
_entity_poly.pdbx_seq_one_letter_code
_entity_poly.pdbx_strand_id
1 'polypeptide(L)'
;VWTGEEGTWPAFNYSQLPLMGMCQAELKFLFMPYMAQTDEVIACLKTHPEVVIISQSNHPNRIGEHRALVHQLMSEGLKNPVIFFQHYQEEDAEDLQIKAAADMGALIFDGLCDGIFLFNQGLLPHAIVDATAFGILQAGRIRTSKTEYISCPGCGRTLFNLQSTIARIKEATSHLKGLKIGIMGCIVNGPGEMADADYGYVGACLL
;
A
#
# COMPACT_ATOMS: atom_id res chain seq x y z
N VAL A 1 -1.58 28.85 8.21
CA VAL A 1 -3.00 28.78 7.81
C VAL A 1 -3.04 28.11 6.45
N TRP A 2 -3.83 27.05 6.31
CA TRP A 2 -4.01 26.40 5.01
C TRP A 2 -4.71 27.34 4.02
N THR A 3 -4.14 27.51 2.85
CA THR A 3 -4.56 28.49 1.83
C THR A 3 -5.60 27.97 0.84
N GLY A 4 -5.89 26.66 0.88
CA GLY A 4 -6.84 26.03 -0.03
C GLY A 4 -6.33 25.84 -1.46
N GLU A 5 -5.02 25.70 -1.64
CA GLU A 5 -4.44 25.41 -2.95
C GLU A 5 -4.91 24.06 -3.46
N GLU A 6 -5.24 23.99 -4.75
CA GLU A 6 -5.70 22.75 -5.40
C GLU A 6 -4.64 21.64 -5.28
N GLY A 7 -5.06 20.45 -4.89
CA GLY A 7 -4.18 19.30 -4.68
C GLY A 7 -3.40 19.31 -3.37
N THR A 8 -3.66 20.25 -2.46
CA THR A 8 -3.06 20.30 -1.13
C THR A 8 -4.11 20.11 -0.04
N TRP A 9 -3.71 19.44 1.04
CA TRP A 9 -4.58 19.16 2.18
C TRP A 9 -3.88 19.54 3.48
N PRO A 10 -4.61 20.13 4.44
CA PRO A 10 -4.01 20.54 5.72
C PRO A 10 -3.63 19.32 6.55
N ALA A 11 -2.44 19.37 7.14
CA ALA A 11 -1.93 18.37 8.05
C ALA A 11 -1.61 18.99 9.40
N PHE A 12 -2.02 18.36 10.47
CA PHE A 12 -1.89 18.82 11.83
C PHE A 12 -1.17 17.79 12.69
N ASN A 13 -0.46 18.25 13.72
CA ASN A 13 -0.03 17.41 14.81
C ASN A 13 -1.13 17.33 15.88
N TYR A 14 -1.12 16.29 16.69
CA TYR A 14 -2.07 16.11 17.79
C TYR A 14 -2.08 17.27 18.82
N SER A 15 -1.00 18.05 18.91
CA SER A 15 -0.93 19.27 19.72
C SER A 15 -1.68 20.45 19.11
N GLN A 16 -2.16 20.35 17.87
CA GLN A 16 -2.79 21.41 17.09
C GLN A 16 -4.31 21.18 16.90
N LEU A 17 -4.94 20.38 17.75
CA LEU A 17 -6.37 20.07 17.67
C LEU A 17 -7.27 21.31 17.56
N PRO A 18 -7.05 22.41 18.33
CA PRO A 18 -7.87 23.61 18.20
C PRO A 18 -7.82 24.23 16.82
N LEU A 19 -6.64 24.23 16.18
CA LEU A 19 -6.46 24.75 14.80
C LEU A 19 -7.14 23.82 13.77
N MET A 20 -7.07 22.51 13.99
CA MET A 20 -7.73 21.53 13.14
C MET A 20 -9.25 21.68 13.19
N GLY A 21 -9.84 21.90 14.36
CA GLY A 21 -11.28 22.13 14.53
C GLY A 21 -11.77 23.42 13.86
N MET A 22 -10.91 24.44 13.74
CA MET A 22 -11.23 25.69 13.04
C MET A 22 -11.06 25.62 11.52
N CYS A 23 -10.40 24.60 11.01
CA CYS A 23 -10.16 24.42 9.58
C CYS A 23 -11.38 23.84 8.88
N GLN A 24 -11.81 24.47 7.78
CA GLN A 24 -13.00 24.08 7.01
C GLN A 24 -12.69 23.15 5.81
N ALA A 25 -11.52 22.51 5.79
CA ALA A 25 -11.16 21.59 4.72
C ALA A 25 -12.03 20.31 4.77
N GLU A 26 -12.43 19.81 3.60
CA GLU A 26 -13.19 18.57 3.46
C GLU A 26 -12.40 17.32 3.88
N LEU A 27 -11.06 17.38 3.77
CA LEU A 27 -10.13 16.32 4.19
C LEU A 27 -9.01 16.96 5.01
N LYS A 28 -8.69 16.34 6.13
CA LYS A 28 -7.63 16.77 7.03
C LYS A 28 -6.77 15.58 7.44
N PHE A 29 -5.49 15.80 7.65
CA PHE A 29 -4.58 14.79 8.16
C PHE A 29 -4.14 15.12 9.57
N LEU A 30 -4.14 14.11 10.44
CA LEU A 30 -3.68 14.25 11.82
C LEU A 30 -2.53 13.27 12.08
N PHE A 31 -1.33 13.81 12.28
CA PHE A 31 -0.18 13.03 12.72
C PHE A 31 -0.28 12.76 14.22
N MET A 32 -0.33 11.51 14.61
CA MET A 32 -0.39 11.12 16.02
C MET A 32 0.33 9.80 16.30
N PRO A 33 1.15 9.74 17.36
CA PRO A 33 1.67 8.50 17.90
C PRO A 33 0.61 7.83 18.81
N TYR A 34 0.83 6.56 19.14
CA TYR A 34 -0.05 5.83 20.05
C TYR A 34 -0.30 6.57 21.38
N MET A 35 0.74 7.15 21.95
CA MET A 35 0.68 7.88 23.23
C MET A 35 -0.18 9.15 23.21
N ALA A 36 -0.56 9.64 22.03
CA ALA A 36 -1.38 10.84 21.88
C ALA A 36 -2.89 10.57 21.94
N GLN A 37 -3.33 9.35 22.18
CA GLN A 37 -4.75 8.97 22.27
C GLN A 37 -5.34 9.38 23.64
N THR A 38 -5.43 10.68 23.89
CA THR A 38 -6.10 11.25 25.08
C THR A 38 -7.60 11.36 24.85
N ASP A 39 -8.36 11.49 25.93
CA ASP A 39 -9.82 11.68 25.85
C ASP A 39 -10.20 12.88 24.98
N GLU A 40 -9.39 13.94 24.99
CA GLU A 40 -9.59 15.14 24.15
C GLU A 40 -9.42 14.83 22.68
N VAL A 41 -8.38 14.08 22.30
CA VAL A 41 -8.15 13.65 20.91
C VAL A 41 -9.28 12.74 20.44
N ILE A 42 -9.66 11.77 21.25
CA ILE A 42 -10.77 10.84 20.95
C ILE A 42 -12.09 11.60 20.76
N ALA A 43 -12.41 12.53 21.65
CA ALA A 43 -13.61 13.36 21.54
C ALA A 43 -13.60 14.21 20.26
N CYS A 44 -12.45 14.78 19.90
CA CYS A 44 -12.28 15.55 18.68
C CYS A 44 -12.49 14.67 17.43
N LEU A 45 -11.89 13.50 17.37
CA LEU A 45 -12.04 12.56 16.24
C LEU A 45 -13.48 12.07 16.08
N LYS A 46 -14.22 11.87 17.16
CA LYS A 46 -15.66 11.51 17.12
C LYS A 46 -16.52 12.56 16.43
N THR A 47 -16.11 13.83 16.46
CA THR A 47 -16.82 14.94 15.78
C THR A 47 -16.29 15.27 14.40
N HIS A 48 -15.15 14.69 14.01
CA HIS A 48 -14.46 14.96 12.75
C HIS A 48 -14.17 13.67 11.94
N PRO A 49 -15.19 13.05 11.35
CA PRO A 49 -15.03 11.81 10.57
C PRO A 49 -14.21 12.01 9.28
N GLU A 50 -14.05 13.25 8.82
CA GLU A 50 -13.25 13.63 7.66
C GLU A 50 -11.73 13.61 7.93
N VAL A 51 -11.31 13.40 9.18
CA VAL A 51 -9.90 13.36 9.55
C VAL A 51 -9.30 11.99 9.25
N VAL A 52 -8.21 11.97 8.48
CA VAL A 52 -7.37 10.80 8.24
C VAL A 52 -6.21 10.81 9.24
N ILE A 53 -6.06 9.74 9.98
CA ILE A 53 -5.00 9.60 10.98
C ILE A 53 -3.73 9.10 10.29
N ILE A 54 -2.61 9.81 10.48
CA ILE A 54 -1.28 9.35 10.11
C ILE A 54 -0.60 8.86 11.37
N SER A 55 -0.59 7.54 11.55
CA SER A 55 0.03 6.89 12.70
C SER A 55 1.54 6.94 12.58
N GLN A 56 2.20 7.52 13.58
CA GLN A 56 3.66 7.59 13.68
C GLN A 56 4.15 6.76 14.86
N SER A 57 5.29 6.12 14.70
CA SER A 57 5.95 5.39 15.78
C SER A 57 7.47 5.55 15.75
N ASN A 58 8.04 5.86 16.91
CA ASN A 58 9.48 5.82 17.18
C ASN A 58 9.84 4.65 18.12
N HIS A 59 8.89 3.78 18.41
CA HIS A 59 9.10 2.65 19.30
C HIS A 59 9.94 1.56 18.59
N PRO A 60 10.81 0.83 19.27
CA PRO A 60 11.53 -0.31 18.67
C PRO A 60 10.60 -1.36 18.05
N ASN A 61 9.44 -1.63 18.68
CA ASN A 61 8.38 -2.45 18.10
C ASN A 61 7.29 -1.55 17.47
N ARG A 62 7.60 -0.95 16.34
CA ARG A 62 6.71 -0.04 15.61
C ARG A 62 5.41 -0.70 15.17
N ILE A 63 5.51 -1.93 14.67
CA ILE A 63 4.34 -2.71 14.23
C ILE A 63 3.37 -2.94 15.40
N GLY A 64 3.88 -3.28 16.57
CA GLY A 64 3.07 -3.45 17.77
C GLY A 64 2.38 -2.16 18.20
N GLU A 65 3.06 -1.02 18.11
CA GLU A 65 2.50 0.28 18.47
C GLU A 65 1.41 0.73 17.49
N HIS A 66 1.61 0.53 16.18
CA HIS A 66 0.58 0.78 15.17
C HIS A 66 -0.66 -0.09 15.39
N ARG A 67 -0.48 -1.39 15.68
CA ARG A 67 -1.59 -2.28 16.04
C ARG A 67 -2.35 -1.79 17.25
N ALA A 68 -1.63 -1.42 18.33
CA ALA A 68 -2.23 -0.92 19.55
C ALA A 68 -3.05 0.36 19.29
N LEU A 69 -2.53 1.29 18.47
CA LEU A 69 -3.25 2.50 18.08
C LEU A 69 -4.59 2.15 17.42
N VAL A 70 -4.57 1.32 16.38
CA VAL A 70 -5.80 0.97 15.65
C VAL A 70 -6.80 0.23 16.55
N HIS A 71 -6.36 -0.73 17.33
CA HIS A 71 -7.25 -1.45 18.26
C HIS A 71 -7.90 -0.54 19.28
N GLN A 72 -7.18 0.47 19.78
CA GLN A 72 -7.77 1.45 20.69
C GLN A 72 -8.80 2.34 19.98
N LEU A 73 -8.50 2.83 18.77
CA LEU A 73 -9.47 3.58 17.96
C LEU A 73 -10.74 2.77 17.71
N MET A 74 -10.60 1.49 17.38
CA MET A 74 -11.73 0.57 17.20
C MET A 74 -12.54 0.38 18.49
N SER A 75 -11.87 0.25 19.65
CA SER A 75 -12.54 0.11 20.94
C SER A 75 -13.34 1.36 21.34
N GLU A 76 -12.89 2.53 20.87
CA GLU A 76 -13.58 3.81 21.04
C GLU A 76 -14.70 4.06 20.00
N GLY A 77 -14.90 3.11 19.07
CA GLY A 77 -15.90 3.19 18.01
C GLY A 77 -15.54 4.18 16.89
N LEU A 78 -14.28 4.59 16.80
CA LEU A 78 -13.79 5.49 15.75
C LEU A 78 -13.65 4.74 14.43
N LYS A 79 -14.01 5.43 13.34
CA LYS A 79 -13.95 4.91 11.95
C LYS A 79 -13.06 5.76 11.04
N ASN A 80 -12.27 6.64 11.62
CA ASN A 80 -11.34 7.47 10.88
C ASN A 80 -10.32 6.60 10.15
N PRO A 81 -10.06 6.83 8.84
CA PRO A 81 -9.06 6.08 8.11
C PRO A 81 -7.68 6.24 8.73
N VAL A 82 -6.88 5.17 8.71
CA VAL A 82 -5.53 5.15 9.29
C VAL A 82 -4.49 4.85 8.22
N ILE A 83 -3.55 5.77 8.06
CA ILE A 83 -2.35 5.62 7.24
C ILE A 83 -1.17 5.36 8.16
N PHE A 84 -0.40 4.30 7.90
CA PHE A 84 0.82 4.04 8.64
C PHE A 84 2.01 4.77 8.01
N PHE A 85 2.62 5.62 8.83
CA PHE A 85 3.82 6.35 8.47
C PHE A 85 5.05 5.61 8.97
N GLN A 86 6.02 5.42 8.08
CA GLN A 86 7.31 4.85 8.44
C GLN A 86 8.46 5.61 7.80
N HIS A 87 9.45 5.92 8.64
CA HIS A 87 10.68 6.58 8.25
C HIS A 87 11.80 5.57 8.01
N TYR A 88 12.50 5.74 6.90
CA TYR A 88 13.67 4.97 6.48
C TYR A 88 14.85 5.88 6.15
N GLN A 89 16.06 5.30 6.10
CA GLN A 89 17.30 5.97 5.72
C GLN A 89 18.11 5.05 4.79
N GLU A 90 17.46 4.49 3.79
CA GLU A 90 18.07 3.51 2.90
C GLU A 90 18.67 4.19 1.67
N GLU A 91 19.86 3.73 1.28
CA GLU A 91 20.56 4.16 0.07
C GLU A 91 20.38 3.18 -1.09
N ASP A 92 19.98 1.94 -0.78
CA ASP A 92 19.69 0.89 -1.74
C ASP A 92 18.19 0.63 -1.85
N ALA A 93 17.72 0.46 -3.11
CA ALA A 93 16.30 0.27 -3.39
C ALA A 93 15.77 -1.08 -2.91
N GLU A 94 16.58 -2.14 -2.96
CA GLU A 94 16.20 -3.48 -2.51
C GLU A 94 16.06 -3.52 -0.99
N ASP A 95 16.98 -2.88 -0.27
CA ASP A 95 16.90 -2.73 1.19
C ASP A 95 15.63 -2.00 1.61
N LEU A 96 15.29 -0.89 0.94
CA LEU A 96 14.05 -0.18 1.19
C LEU A 96 12.83 -1.06 0.94
N GLN A 97 12.81 -1.79 -0.19
CA GLN A 97 11.70 -2.66 -0.54
C GLN A 97 11.49 -3.77 0.49
N ILE A 98 12.56 -4.45 0.90
CA ILE A 98 12.49 -5.55 1.86
C ILE A 98 12.01 -5.04 3.23
N LYS A 99 12.62 -3.98 3.75
CA LYS A 99 12.27 -3.43 5.06
C LYS A 99 10.86 -2.88 5.08
N ALA A 100 10.49 -2.06 4.08
CA ALA A 100 9.16 -1.50 4.00
C ALA A 100 8.08 -2.57 3.78
N ALA A 101 8.36 -3.60 2.97
CA ALA A 101 7.42 -4.70 2.77
C ALA A 101 7.22 -5.53 4.04
N ALA A 102 8.28 -5.77 4.83
CA ALA A 102 8.16 -6.47 6.11
C ALA A 102 7.36 -5.68 7.14
N ASP A 103 7.64 -4.38 7.27
CA ASP A 103 6.95 -3.51 8.24
C ASP A 103 5.48 -3.30 7.86
N MET A 104 5.21 -2.87 6.64
CA MET A 104 3.86 -2.50 6.20
C MET A 104 3.00 -3.70 5.82
N GLY A 105 3.62 -4.74 5.23
CA GLY A 105 2.90 -5.94 4.81
C GLY A 105 2.21 -6.65 5.96
N ALA A 106 2.85 -6.74 7.14
CA ALA A 106 2.25 -7.33 8.32
C ALA A 106 0.95 -6.61 8.74
N LEU A 107 0.95 -5.27 8.70
CA LEU A 107 -0.21 -4.44 9.08
C LEU A 107 -1.32 -4.49 8.02
N ILE A 108 -0.93 -4.56 6.75
CA ILE A 108 -1.84 -4.72 5.60
C ILE A 108 -2.60 -6.04 5.68
N PHE A 109 -1.89 -7.15 5.94
CA PHE A 109 -2.52 -8.48 6.05
C PHE A 109 -3.36 -8.66 7.30
N ASP A 110 -3.12 -7.88 8.36
CA ASP A 110 -4.00 -7.81 9.53
C ASP A 110 -5.31 -7.05 9.24
N GLY A 111 -5.41 -6.36 8.10
CA GLY A 111 -6.58 -5.54 7.74
C GLY A 111 -6.71 -4.26 8.57
N LEU A 112 -5.62 -3.77 9.15
CA LEU A 112 -5.61 -2.60 10.04
C LEU A 112 -5.23 -1.29 9.33
N CYS A 113 -5.04 -1.32 8.01
CA CYS A 113 -4.42 -0.25 7.24
C CYS A 113 -5.32 0.21 6.11
N ASP A 114 -5.59 1.52 6.04
CA ASP A 114 -6.27 2.16 4.90
C ASP A 114 -5.26 2.74 3.90
N GLY A 115 -4.00 2.89 4.30
CA GLY A 115 -2.93 3.38 3.44
C GLY A 115 -1.56 3.37 4.12
N ILE A 116 -0.53 3.58 3.34
CA ILE A 116 0.85 3.66 3.82
C ILE A 116 1.53 4.95 3.34
N PHE A 117 2.41 5.47 4.17
CA PHE A 117 3.22 6.63 3.86
C PHE A 117 4.69 6.31 4.18
N LEU A 118 5.49 6.04 3.14
CA LEU A 118 6.91 5.78 3.27
C LEU A 118 7.68 7.10 3.12
N PHE A 119 8.54 7.39 4.07
CA PHE A 119 9.43 8.53 4.01
C PHE A 119 10.88 8.05 4.11
N ASN A 120 11.68 8.29 3.07
CA ASN A 120 13.09 7.89 3.05
C ASN A 120 13.99 9.12 3.02
N GLN A 121 14.85 9.27 4.03
CA GLN A 121 15.89 10.31 4.09
C GLN A 121 17.20 9.93 3.39
N GLY A 122 17.32 8.68 2.91
CA GLY A 122 18.45 8.24 2.09
C GLY A 122 18.45 8.90 0.70
N LEU A 123 19.47 8.61 -0.09
CA LEU A 123 19.70 9.22 -1.41
C LEU A 123 18.80 8.69 -2.54
N LEU A 124 17.84 7.81 -2.22
CA LEU A 124 16.95 7.24 -3.22
C LEU A 124 15.99 8.32 -3.78
N PRO A 125 15.79 8.37 -5.10
CA PRO A 125 14.78 9.23 -5.71
C PRO A 125 13.38 8.96 -5.17
N HIS A 126 12.56 10.00 -4.99
CA HIS A 126 11.17 9.85 -4.53
C HIS A 126 10.36 8.87 -5.39
N ALA A 127 10.60 8.81 -6.70
CA ALA A 127 9.97 7.86 -7.59
C ALA A 127 10.19 6.38 -7.21
N ILE A 128 11.35 6.05 -6.62
CA ILE A 128 11.65 4.70 -6.11
C ILE A 128 10.86 4.43 -4.83
N VAL A 129 10.78 5.41 -3.92
CA VAL A 129 9.99 5.30 -2.69
C VAL A 129 8.51 5.11 -2.99
N ASP A 130 7.97 5.93 -3.91
CA ASP A 130 6.59 5.81 -4.37
C ASP A 130 6.32 4.46 -5.06
N ALA A 131 7.23 4.03 -5.94
CA ALA A 131 7.12 2.73 -6.61
C ALA A 131 7.13 1.56 -5.62
N THR A 132 7.91 1.66 -4.53
CA THR A 132 7.94 0.70 -3.43
C THR A 132 6.61 0.69 -2.68
N ALA A 133 6.08 1.85 -2.30
CA ALA A 133 4.80 1.97 -1.60
C ALA A 133 3.65 1.35 -2.43
N PHE A 134 3.54 1.73 -3.70
CA PHE A 134 2.53 1.18 -4.60
C PHE A 134 2.74 -0.32 -4.87
N GLY A 135 3.98 -0.79 -4.91
CA GLY A 135 4.31 -2.21 -5.03
C GLY A 135 3.81 -3.02 -3.82
N ILE A 136 4.00 -2.51 -2.60
CA ILE A 136 3.51 -3.12 -1.36
C ILE A 136 1.99 -3.17 -1.33
N LEU A 137 1.31 -2.06 -1.67
CA LEU A 137 -0.16 -2.00 -1.73
C LEU A 137 -0.73 -2.98 -2.77
N GLN A 138 -0.05 -3.14 -3.91
CA GLN A 138 -0.46 -4.09 -4.94
C GLN A 138 -0.24 -5.54 -4.51
N ALA A 139 0.91 -5.86 -3.89
CA ALA A 139 1.17 -7.19 -3.34
C ALA A 139 0.18 -7.56 -2.22
N GLY A 140 -0.21 -6.60 -1.41
CA GLY A 140 -1.27 -6.72 -0.38
C GLY A 140 -2.70 -6.72 -0.95
N ARG A 141 -2.89 -6.57 -2.26
CA ARG A 141 -4.19 -6.51 -2.94
C ARG A 141 -5.10 -5.37 -2.47
N ILE A 142 -4.56 -4.32 -1.87
CA ILE A 142 -5.30 -3.11 -1.46
C ILE A 142 -5.51 -2.18 -2.64
N ARG A 143 -4.48 -2.00 -3.47
CA ARG A 143 -4.53 -1.10 -4.61
C ARG A 143 -3.70 -1.62 -5.77
N THR A 144 -4.34 -1.86 -6.92
CA THR A 144 -3.65 -2.26 -8.15
C THR A 144 -3.30 -1.02 -8.97
N SER A 145 -2.01 -0.75 -9.15
CA SER A 145 -1.48 0.42 -9.86
C SER A 145 -0.82 0.09 -11.20
N LYS A 146 -0.46 -1.20 -11.40
CA LYS A 146 0.20 -1.73 -12.61
C LYS A 146 -0.55 -2.95 -13.10
N THR A 147 -0.27 -3.40 -14.34
CA THR A 147 -0.68 -4.72 -14.81
C THR A 147 0.00 -5.79 -13.97
N GLU A 148 -0.78 -6.72 -13.44
CA GLU A 148 -0.29 -7.89 -12.71
C GLU A 148 -0.10 -9.06 -13.68
N TYR A 149 1.04 -9.73 -13.59
CA TYR A 149 1.33 -10.89 -14.43
C TYR A 149 1.51 -12.13 -13.58
N ILE A 150 0.70 -13.15 -13.86
CA ILE A 150 0.79 -14.47 -13.25
C ILE A 150 1.41 -15.40 -14.28
N SER A 151 2.61 -15.90 -14.03
CA SER A 151 3.28 -16.80 -14.98
C SER A 151 3.81 -18.04 -14.29
N CYS A 152 3.69 -19.18 -14.94
CA CYS A 152 4.31 -20.40 -14.45
C CYS A 152 5.83 -20.39 -14.74
N PRO A 153 6.64 -21.14 -13.96
CA PRO A 153 8.08 -21.22 -14.18
C PRO A 153 8.48 -22.03 -15.43
N GLY A 154 7.50 -22.68 -16.08
CA GLY A 154 7.74 -23.63 -17.16
C GLY A 154 8.08 -25.03 -16.65
N CYS A 155 7.74 -26.03 -17.43
CA CYS A 155 8.06 -27.44 -17.15
C CYS A 155 8.24 -28.21 -18.47
N GLY A 156 8.50 -29.51 -18.42
CA GLY A 156 8.67 -30.34 -19.61
C GLY A 156 7.48 -30.42 -20.57
N ARG A 157 6.33 -29.87 -20.17
CA ARG A 157 5.12 -29.73 -21.00
C ARG A 157 5.07 -28.41 -21.77
N THR A 158 6.00 -27.49 -21.52
CA THR A 158 6.11 -26.22 -22.23
C THR A 158 6.93 -26.43 -23.49
N LEU A 159 6.29 -26.41 -24.66
CA LEU A 159 6.92 -26.71 -25.95
C LEU A 159 7.36 -25.47 -26.74
N PHE A 160 7.41 -24.31 -26.09
CA PHE A 160 7.82 -23.03 -26.69
C PHE A 160 8.68 -22.23 -25.71
N ASN A 161 9.32 -21.17 -26.18
CA ASN A 161 10.07 -20.29 -25.30
C ASN A 161 9.13 -19.41 -24.48
N LEU A 162 8.82 -19.84 -23.26
CA LEU A 162 7.90 -19.15 -22.36
C LEU A 162 8.43 -17.77 -21.96
N GLN A 163 9.72 -17.62 -21.71
CA GLN A 163 10.31 -16.33 -21.31
C GLN A 163 10.17 -15.25 -22.38
N SER A 164 10.47 -15.58 -23.63
CA SER A 164 10.27 -14.65 -24.75
C SER A 164 8.79 -14.31 -24.96
N THR A 165 7.89 -15.26 -24.75
CA THR A 165 6.45 -15.02 -24.83
C THR A 165 5.98 -14.10 -23.71
N ILE A 166 6.43 -14.32 -22.47
CA ILE A 166 6.17 -13.43 -21.34
C ILE A 166 6.65 -12.01 -21.62
N ALA A 167 7.87 -11.86 -22.14
CA ALA A 167 8.43 -10.54 -22.46
C ALA A 167 7.58 -9.81 -23.51
N ARG A 168 7.19 -10.46 -24.58
CA ARG A 168 6.33 -9.89 -25.64
C ARG A 168 4.95 -9.50 -25.13
N ILE A 169 4.32 -10.35 -24.32
CA ILE A 169 3.01 -10.04 -23.75
C ILE A 169 3.13 -8.85 -22.79
N LYS A 170 4.14 -8.82 -21.92
CA LYS A 170 4.39 -7.70 -21.00
C LYS A 170 4.60 -6.39 -21.76
N GLU A 171 5.39 -6.39 -22.80
CA GLU A 171 5.63 -5.22 -23.66
C GLU A 171 4.32 -4.69 -24.27
N ALA A 172 3.49 -5.58 -24.81
CA ALA A 172 2.24 -5.22 -25.46
C ALA A 172 1.13 -4.77 -24.49
N THR A 173 1.20 -5.17 -23.21
CA THR A 173 0.07 -5.02 -22.25
C THR A 173 0.42 -4.21 -21.00
N SER A 174 1.65 -3.73 -20.85
CA SER A 174 2.10 -2.97 -19.66
C SER A 174 1.29 -1.69 -19.37
N HIS A 175 0.61 -1.15 -20.38
CA HIS A 175 -0.26 0.01 -20.26
C HIS A 175 -1.65 -0.32 -19.67
N LEU A 176 -2.03 -1.58 -19.60
CA LEU A 176 -3.35 -2.05 -19.12
C LEU A 176 -3.37 -2.14 -17.59
N LYS A 177 -3.27 -0.98 -16.94
CA LYS A 177 -3.24 -0.89 -15.48
C LYS A 177 -4.52 -1.47 -14.86
N GLY A 178 -4.35 -2.18 -13.77
CA GLY A 178 -5.47 -2.77 -13.01
C GLY A 178 -5.88 -4.16 -13.47
N LEU A 179 -5.36 -4.66 -14.59
CA LEU A 179 -5.65 -6.01 -15.09
C LEU A 179 -4.64 -7.03 -14.58
N LYS A 180 -5.12 -8.27 -14.41
CA LYS A 180 -4.33 -9.47 -14.15
C LYS A 180 -4.25 -10.33 -15.41
N ILE A 181 -3.06 -10.61 -15.87
CA ILE A 181 -2.81 -11.39 -17.09
C ILE A 181 -2.04 -12.66 -16.74
N GLY A 182 -2.68 -13.80 -16.96
CA GLY A 182 -2.06 -15.12 -16.81
C GLY A 182 -1.25 -15.51 -18.05
N ILE A 183 -0.04 -16.03 -17.87
CA ILE A 183 0.81 -16.51 -18.99
C ILE A 183 1.35 -17.88 -18.62
N MET A 184 0.75 -18.93 -19.18
CA MET A 184 0.98 -20.33 -18.79
C MET A 184 1.61 -21.14 -19.92
N GLY A 185 2.55 -21.98 -19.56
CA GLY A 185 3.31 -22.81 -20.51
C GLY A 185 2.54 -24.04 -21.01
N CYS A 186 1.49 -24.48 -20.35
CA CYS A 186 0.71 -25.65 -20.77
C CYS A 186 -0.75 -25.57 -20.32
N ILE A 187 -1.61 -26.33 -21.03
CA ILE A 187 -3.05 -26.40 -20.77
C ILE A 187 -3.39 -27.21 -19.51
N VAL A 188 -2.47 -28.04 -18.99
CA VAL A 188 -2.79 -28.99 -17.91
C VAL A 188 -3.03 -28.28 -16.58
N ASN A 189 -2.09 -27.47 -16.16
CA ASN A 189 -2.18 -26.71 -14.89
C ASN A 189 -2.58 -25.25 -15.11
N GLY A 190 -2.29 -24.72 -16.31
CA GLY A 190 -2.44 -23.31 -16.63
C GLY A 190 -3.79 -22.70 -16.27
N PRO A 191 -4.91 -23.30 -16.70
CA PRO A 191 -6.23 -22.76 -16.38
C PRO A 191 -6.51 -22.63 -14.88
N GLY A 192 -6.05 -23.61 -14.06
CA GLY A 192 -6.20 -23.56 -12.60
C GLY A 192 -5.29 -22.53 -11.94
N GLU A 193 -4.03 -22.44 -12.38
CA GLU A 193 -3.05 -21.50 -11.81
C GLU A 193 -3.34 -20.03 -12.15
N MET A 194 -4.10 -19.75 -13.20
CA MET A 194 -4.51 -18.41 -13.58
C MET A 194 -6.00 -18.12 -13.38
N ALA A 195 -6.68 -18.90 -12.53
CA ALA A 195 -8.12 -18.75 -12.32
C ALA A 195 -8.55 -17.34 -11.87
N ASP A 196 -7.66 -16.60 -11.20
CA ASP A 196 -7.88 -15.23 -10.76
C ASP A 196 -7.49 -14.17 -11.82
N ALA A 197 -7.04 -14.58 -13.01
CA ALA A 197 -6.63 -13.64 -14.05
C ALA A 197 -7.85 -13.18 -14.87
N ASP A 198 -7.83 -11.90 -15.26
CA ASP A 198 -8.85 -11.31 -16.16
C ASP A 198 -8.67 -11.85 -17.59
N TYR A 199 -7.42 -12.06 -18.01
CA TYR A 199 -7.05 -12.60 -19.31
C TYR A 199 -5.96 -13.66 -19.17
N GLY A 200 -5.97 -14.65 -20.04
CA GLY A 200 -4.99 -15.72 -20.02
C GLY A 200 -4.44 -16.10 -21.38
N TYR A 201 -3.13 -16.26 -21.45
CA TYR A 201 -2.44 -16.94 -22.52
C TYR A 201 -2.00 -18.33 -22.05
N VAL A 202 -2.41 -19.35 -22.74
CA VAL A 202 -2.03 -20.74 -22.43
C VAL A 202 -1.41 -21.35 -23.67
N GLY A 203 -0.15 -21.79 -23.57
CA GLY A 203 0.50 -22.54 -24.62
C GLY A 203 -0.19 -23.89 -24.82
N ALA A 204 -0.73 -24.11 -26.03
CA ALA A 204 -1.24 -25.38 -26.47
C ALA A 204 -0.32 -25.94 -27.57
N CYS A 205 -0.01 -27.22 -27.48
CA CYS A 205 0.59 -27.92 -28.63
C CYS A 205 -0.51 -28.15 -29.66
N LEU A 206 -0.29 -27.68 -30.89
CA LEU A 206 -1.03 -28.21 -32.02
C LEU A 206 -0.52 -29.64 -32.23
N LEU A 207 -1.37 -30.64 -31.97
CA LEU A 207 -1.14 -32.01 -32.33
C LEU A 207 -1.16 -32.15 -33.86
#